data_537107dab0dee252e1ba73e3b57cc041
#
_entry.id   537107dab0dee252e1ba73e3b57cc041
#
_cell.length_a   1.000
_cell.length_b   1.000
_cell.length_c   1.000
_cell.angle_alpha   90.00
_cell.angle_beta   90.00
_cell.angle_gamma   90.00
#
_symmetry.space_group_name_H-M   'P 1'
#
loop_
_entity.id
_entity.type
_entity.pdbx_description
1 polymer ?
#
loop_
_entity_poly.entity_id
_entity_poly.type
_entity_poly.pdbx_seq_one_letter_code
_entity_poly.pdbx_strand_id
1 'polypeptide(L)'
;MSTAAPRRILGVFAHPDDEVFCAGGTLARAVAEGAEAMVVSATRGEAGQIRDATLATRRSLGAVREQELRDACARLGVQQVRCLDHVDGTLSSVDRLTLAGEVARIVAEFAPQVIVTFGFDGLYGHPDHIAISEATTAAVRHLAPRGVRLYHSHLPRSRMLLLDRVAHWLVEMKEHGGGHLDFARAFSLFAQETAAMRFATDHVDVQWFPPGLAIVEQDEPADSLYLILTGTVEARQEQPDGSVALLSTRGPGDFFGELGVVGGRRTAHVIARDSVTCMVFSPGEQTMFAGRGGVSELSGVAAAEATGEEQPATAVIDVSAHIDQKIAAIAAHRTQYPIEPSIFPRSMLLEMMGREHFVRIHPPVAPESDLFGDAP
;
A
#
# COMPACT_ATOMS: atom_id res chain seq x y z
N MET A 1 -5.96 1.66 44.49
CA MET A 1 -6.32 1.48 43.09
C MET A 1 -5.06 0.95 42.38
N SER A 2 -5.06 -0.30 41.99
CA SER A 2 -3.93 -0.87 41.23
C SER A 2 -3.97 -0.25 39.83
N THR A 3 -3.05 0.66 39.52
CA THR A 3 -2.87 1.15 38.16
C THR A 3 -2.22 0.02 37.36
N ALA A 4 -3.02 -0.73 36.59
CA ALA A 4 -2.48 -1.64 35.62
C ALA A 4 -1.49 -0.85 34.73
N ALA A 5 -0.35 -1.46 34.39
CA ALA A 5 0.61 -0.82 33.49
C ALA A 5 -0.10 -0.46 32.17
N PRO A 6 0.21 0.70 31.58
CA PRO A 6 -0.44 1.11 30.33
C PRO A 6 -0.19 0.07 29.23
N ARG A 7 -1.22 -0.23 28.46
CA ARG A 7 -1.08 -1.06 27.26
C ARG A 7 -0.23 -0.30 26.25
N ARG A 8 0.70 -1.00 25.58
CA ARG A 8 1.64 -0.40 24.62
C ARG A 8 1.71 -1.22 23.34
N ILE A 9 1.57 -0.54 22.21
CA ILE A 9 1.69 -1.13 20.88
C ILE A 9 2.82 -0.44 20.10
N LEU A 10 3.65 -1.25 19.45
CA LEU A 10 4.78 -0.81 18.64
C LEU A 10 4.59 -1.28 17.20
N GLY A 11 4.55 -0.34 16.24
CA GLY A 11 4.69 -0.62 14.82
C GLY A 11 6.14 -0.51 14.39
N VAL A 12 6.68 -1.50 13.65
CA VAL A 12 8.06 -1.48 13.12
C VAL A 12 7.99 -1.73 11.61
N PHE A 13 8.36 -0.72 10.83
CA PHE A 13 8.21 -0.71 9.38
C PHE A 13 9.47 -0.21 8.69
N ALA A 14 9.54 -0.40 7.37
CA ALA A 14 10.71 -0.02 6.56
C ALA A 14 10.72 1.46 6.19
N HIS A 15 9.57 1.97 5.73
CA HIS A 15 9.46 3.31 5.16
C HIS A 15 8.31 4.10 5.80
N PRO A 16 8.36 5.45 5.75
CA PRO A 16 7.18 6.28 6.03
C PRO A 16 6.07 5.97 5.03
N ASP A 17 4.88 5.68 5.49
CA ASP A 17 3.61 5.26 4.88
C ASP A 17 3.22 3.79 5.15
N ASP A 18 4.16 2.90 5.36
CA ASP A 18 3.86 1.50 5.68
C ASP A 18 2.92 1.33 6.88
N GLU A 19 3.08 2.19 7.90
CA GLU A 19 2.31 2.12 9.15
C GLU A 19 0.81 2.31 8.91
N VAL A 20 0.44 3.18 7.95
CA VAL A 20 -0.98 3.47 7.69
C VAL A 20 -1.67 2.34 6.95
N PHE A 21 -0.96 1.64 6.06
CA PHE A 21 -1.50 0.52 5.32
C PHE A 21 -1.54 -0.76 6.16
N CYS A 22 -0.45 -1.03 6.88
CA CYS A 22 -0.29 -2.26 7.66
C CYS A 22 -1.11 -2.31 8.93
N ALA A 23 -1.23 -1.17 9.65
CA ALA A 23 -1.80 -1.16 11.00
C ALA A 23 -2.47 0.17 11.40
N GLY A 24 -2.70 1.10 10.47
CA GLY A 24 -3.16 2.46 10.81
C GLY A 24 -4.46 2.49 11.60
N GLY A 25 -5.45 1.73 11.19
CA GLY A 25 -6.71 1.64 11.91
C GLY A 25 -6.57 0.96 13.28
N THR A 26 -5.74 -0.09 13.36
CA THR A 26 -5.45 -0.79 14.62
C THR A 26 -4.72 0.10 15.62
N LEU A 27 -3.74 0.89 15.14
CA LEU A 27 -3.04 1.88 15.98
C LEU A 27 -4.02 2.94 16.50
N ALA A 28 -4.88 3.50 15.63
CA ALA A 28 -5.88 4.48 16.03
C ALA A 28 -6.86 3.91 17.04
N ARG A 29 -7.34 2.68 16.83
CA ARG A 29 -8.23 1.98 17.77
C ARG A 29 -7.54 1.75 19.10
N ALA A 30 -6.32 1.21 19.12
CA ALA A 30 -5.58 0.95 20.35
C ALA A 30 -5.38 2.23 21.19
N VAL A 31 -5.04 3.34 20.53
CA VAL A 31 -4.91 4.65 21.21
C VAL A 31 -6.25 5.14 21.76
N ALA A 32 -7.33 5.03 20.99
CA ALA A 32 -8.68 5.40 21.46
C ALA A 32 -9.11 4.56 22.67
N GLU A 33 -8.64 3.33 22.78
CA GLU A 33 -8.84 2.43 23.93
C GLU A 33 -7.85 2.66 25.08
N GLY A 34 -7.01 3.70 25.00
CA GLY A 34 -6.09 4.14 26.05
C GLY A 34 -4.71 3.50 26.02
N ALA A 35 -4.30 2.88 24.92
CA ALA A 35 -2.95 2.40 24.77
C ALA A 35 -1.97 3.54 24.39
N GLU A 36 -0.71 3.40 24.83
CA GLU A 36 0.40 4.17 24.30
C GLU A 36 0.88 3.50 22.99
N ALA A 37 1.14 4.29 21.95
CA ALA A 37 1.59 3.79 20.66
C ALA A 37 2.89 4.44 20.21
N MET A 38 3.77 3.62 19.63
CA MET A 38 4.99 4.06 18.97
C MET A 38 5.05 3.47 17.56
N VAL A 39 5.54 4.26 16.61
CA VAL A 39 5.88 3.79 15.26
C VAL A 39 7.37 4.03 15.01
N VAL A 40 8.01 3.01 14.45
CA VAL A 40 9.40 3.05 14.00
C VAL A 40 9.42 2.80 12.49
N SER A 41 10.06 3.70 11.75
CA SER A 41 10.44 3.52 10.36
C SER A 41 11.95 3.31 10.28
N ALA A 42 12.40 2.26 9.61
CA ALA A 42 13.83 1.94 9.53
C ALA A 42 14.59 2.94 8.65
N THR A 43 13.94 3.51 7.66
CA THR A 43 14.49 4.52 6.74
C THR A 43 13.63 5.79 6.73
N ARG A 44 14.04 6.80 5.98
CA ARG A 44 13.21 7.97 5.68
C ARG A 44 12.52 7.89 4.34
N GLY A 45 12.65 6.77 3.62
CA GLY A 45 12.04 6.58 2.31
C GLY A 45 12.57 7.52 1.23
N GLU A 46 13.84 7.92 1.34
CA GLU A 46 14.46 8.94 0.49
C GLU A 46 14.71 8.48 -0.96
N ALA A 47 14.67 7.17 -1.22
CA ALA A 47 14.75 6.61 -2.57
C ALA A 47 13.38 6.57 -3.28
N GLY A 48 12.28 6.79 -2.55
CA GLY A 48 10.93 6.76 -3.08
C GLY A 48 10.71 7.74 -4.24
N GLN A 49 9.62 7.56 -4.98
CA GLN A 49 9.23 8.48 -6.04
C GLN A 49 8.82 9.84 -5.47
N ILE A 50 9.03 10.90 -6.23
CA ILE A 50 8.51 12.24 -5.94
C ILE A 50 7.32 12.45 -6.85
N ARG A 51 6.11 12.22 -6.33
CA ARG A 51 4.87 12.29 -7.12
C ARG A 51 4.36 13.71 -7.31
N ASP A 52 4.81 14.64 -6.46
CA ASP A 52 4.57 16.07 -6.59
C ASP A 52 5.89 16.83 -6.35
N ALA A 53 6.49 17.30 -7.45
CA ALA A 53 7.76 18.02 -7.43
C ALA A 53 7.69 19.38 -6.69
N THR A 54 6.49 19.87 -6.37
CA THR A 54 6.33 21.09 -5.56
C THR A 54 6.54 20.84 -4.08
N LEU A 55 6.40 19.58 -3.62
CA LEU A 55 6.50 19.22 -2.21
C LEU A 55 7.91 18.84 -1.78
N ALA A 56 8.68 18.22 -2.66
CA ALA A 56 10.02 17.75 -2.34
C ALA A 56 10.95 17.74 -3.55
N THR A 57 12.23 17.73 -3.26
CA THR A 57 13.31 17.41 -4.21
C THR A 57 13.99 16.12 -3.76
N ARG A 58 14.83 15.50 -4.60
CA ARG A 58 15.60 14.32 -4.19
C ARG A 58 16.42 14.54 -2.91
N ARG A 59 16.90 15.74 -2.68
CA ARG A 59 17.68 16.09 -1.48
C ARG A 59 16.83 16.26 -0.23
N SER A 60 15.59 16.70 -0.38
CA SER A 60 14.69 17.00 0.75
C SER A 60 13.71 15.89 1.03
N LEU A 61 13.56 14.90 0.14
CA LEU A 61 12.51 13.89 0.20
C LEU A 61 12.49 13.15 1.54
N GLY A 62 13.63 12.65 2.03
CA GLY A 62 13.69 11.94 3.29
C GLY A 62 13.22 12.78 4.48
N ALA A 63 13.61 14.05 4.54
CA ALA A 63 13.14 14.95 5.61
C ALA A 63 11.65 15.27 5.49
N VAL A 64 11.14 15.43 4.26
CA VAL A 64 9.71 15.64 4.02
C VAL A 64 8.90 14.41 4.41
N ARG A 65 9.31 13.21 3.98
CA ARG A 65 8.63 11.96 4.33
C ARG A 65 8.68 11.65 5.83
N GLU A 66 9.76 11.99 6.51
CA GLU A 66 9.81 11.87 7.99
C GLU A 66 8.78 12.80 8.64
N GLN A 67 8.57 14.02 8.10
CA GLN A 67 7.53 14.91 8.62
C GLN A 67 6.13 14.38 8.29
N GLU A 68 5.92 13.85 7.08
CA GLU A 68 4.65 13.21 6.69
C GLU A 68 4.31 12.03 7.60
N LEU A 69 5.30 11.21 7.97
CA LEU A 69 5.13 10.12 8.95
C LEU A 69 4.67 10.65 10.31
N ARG A 70 5.28 11.75 10.80
CA ARG A 70 4.87 12.37 12.06
C ARG A 70 3.44 12.90 12.00
N ASP A 71 3.09 13.53 10.89
CA ASP A 71 1.75 14.07 10.65
C ASP A 71 0.70 12.94 10.53
N ALA A 72 1.02 11.86 9.84
CA ALA A 72 0.18 10.66 9.74
C ALA A 72 -0.04 10.02 11.11
N CYS A 73 1.04 9.78 11.85
CA CYS A 73 1.00 9.26 13.22
C CYS A 73 0.18 10.14 14.16
N ALA A 74 0.31 11.46 14.05
CA ALA A 74 -0.50 12.38 14.87
C ALA A 74 -2.01 12.25 14.58
N ARG A 75 -2.40 12.02 13.31
CA ARG A 75 -3.82 11.77 12.94
C ARG A 75 -4.34 10.45 13.52
N LEU A 76 -3.49 9.44 13.64
CA LEU A 76 -3.81 8.17 14.29
C LEU A 76 -3.78 8.27 15.83
N GLY A 77 -3.31 9.38 16.38
CA GLY A 77 -3.12 9.55 17.83
C GLY A 77 -1.86 8.88 18.37
N VAL A 78 -0.96 8.42 17.51
CA VAL A 78 0.34 7.83 17.91
C VAL A 78 1.24 8.91 18.49
N GLN A 79 1.73 8.67 19.71
CA GLN A 79 2.45 9.69 20.48
C GLN A 79 3.95 9.72 20.20
N GLN A 80 4.52 8.58 19.77
CA GLN A 80 5.97 8.45 19.58
C GLN A 80 6.27 7.95 18.17
N VAL A 81 7.15 8.66 17.48
CA VAL A 81 7.61 8.33 16.13
C VAL A 81 9.13 8.38 16.12
N ARG A 82 9.74 7.34 15.58
CA ARG A 82 11.19 7.24 15.44
C ARG A 82 11.55 6.79 14.02
N CYS A 83 12.40 7.56 13.34
CA CYS A 83 13.11 7.08 12.14
C CYS A 83 14.50 6.62 12.55
N LEU A 84 14.92 5.49 12.01
CA LEU A 84 16.31 5.05 12.10
C LEU A 84 17.11 5.69 10.96
N ASP A 85 18.43 5.52 10.99
CA ASP A 85 19.34 6.17 10.05
C ASP A 85 19.79 5.23 8.92
N HIS A 86 18.99 4.20 8.61
CA HIS A 86 19.29 3.33 7.48
C HIS A 86 18.88 3.99 6.15
N VAL A 87 19.61 3.64 5.10
CA VAL A 87 19.38 4.15 3.75
C VAL A 87 18.30 3.32 3.09
N ASP A 88 17.31 4.00 2.52
CA ASP A 88 16.20 3.40 1.79
C ASP A 88 16.69 2.55 0.60
N GLY A 89 16.10 1.37 0.43
CA GLY A 89 16.49 0.38 -0.58
C GLY A 89 17.71 -0.47 -0.19
N THR A 90 18.25 -0.35 1.04
CA THR A 90 19.47 -1.06 1.43
C THR A 90 19.34 -1.94 2.67
N LEU A 91 18.18 -2.03 3.30
CA LEU A 91 18.01 -2.81 4.54
C LEU A 91 18.38 -4.28 4.37
N SER A 92 18.13 -4.87 3.21
CA SER A 92 18.54 -6.25 2.89
C SER A 92 20.05 -6.48 2.90
N SER A 93 20.83 -5.41 2.81
CA SER A 93 22.31 -5.44 2.88
C SER A 93 22.85 -5.18 4.28
N VAL A 94 22.00 -4.77 5.23
CA VAL A 94 22.39 -4.57 6.62
C VAL A 94 22.51 -5.93 7.31
N ASP A 95 23.54 -6.09 8.15
CA ASP A 95 23.67 -7.32 8.93
C ASP A 95 22.41 -7.52 9.80
N ARG A 96 21.80 -8.68 9.64
CA ARG A 96 20.53 -9.03 10.29
C ARG A 96 20.58 -8.95 11.81
N LEU A 97 21.72 -9.32 12.43
CA LEU A 97 21.86 -9.25 13.90
C LEU A 97 21.99 -7.81 14.38
N THR A 98 22.63 -6.96 13.60
CA THR A 98 22.71 -5.53 13.87
C THR A 98 21.33 -4.90 13.87
N LEU A 99 20.54 -5.12 12.81
CA LEU A 99 19.18 -4.59 12.69
C LEU A 99 18.25 -5.16 13.79
N ALA A 100 18.33 -6.45 14.06
CA ALA A 100 17.59 -7.08 15.16
C ALA A 100 17.98 -6.52 16.53
N GLY A 101 19.26 -6.22 16.76
CA GLY A 101 19.75 -5.58 17.98
C GLY A 101 19.22 -4.17 18.19
N GLU A 102 19.06 -3.39 17.10
CA GLU A 102 18.45 -2.06 17.15
C GLU A 102 16.97 -2.13 17.51
N VAL A 103 16.22 -3.01 16.87
CA VAL A 103 14.81 -3.26 17.20
C VAL A 103 14.67 -3.73 18.64
N ALA A 104 15.52 -4.65 19.11
CA ALA A 104 15.48 -5.16 20.48
C ALA A 104 15.72 -4.05 21.53
N ARG A 105 16.61 -3.08 21.24
CA ARG A 105 16.80 -1.91 22.12
C ARG A 105 15.52 -1.08 22.22
N ILE A 106 14.85 -0.82 21.09
CA ILE A 106 13.59 -0.07 21.07
C ILE A 106 12.51 -0.82 21.84
N VAL A 107 12.41 -2.13 21.66
CA VAL A 107 11.48 -2.99 22.42
C VAL A 107 11.77 -2.93 23.92
N ALA A 108 13.02 -2.96 24.32
CA ALA A 108 13.41 -2.85 25.73
C ALA A 108 13.08 -1.46 26.32
N GLU A 109 13.32 -0.39 25.57
CA GLU A 109 13.03 0.99 25.98
C GLU A 109 11.53 1.26 26.11
N PHE A 110 10.75 0.89 25.09
CA PHE A 110 9.33 1.17 25.03
C PHE A 110 8.49 0.16 25.83
N ALA A 111 9.01 -1.06 26.00
CA ALA A 111 8.36 -2.18 26.69
C ALA A 111 6.92 -2.46 26.19
N PRO A 112 6.70 -2.70 24.88
CA PRO A 112 5.38 -2.97 24.30
C PRO A 112 4.88 -4.36 24.70
N GLN A 113 3.56 -4.53 24.79
CA GLN A 113 2.93 -5.85 24.87
C GLN A 113 2.62 -6.40 23.48
N VAL A 114 2.42 -5.51 22.49
CA VAL A 114 2.10 -5.84 21.11
C VAL A 114 3.09 -5.19 20.17
N ILE A 115 3.60 -5.97 19.22
CA ILE A 115 4.44 -5.50 18.12
C ILE A 115 3.78 -5.91 16.82
N VAL A 116 3.71 -4.98 15.87
CA VAL A 116 3.21 -5.21 14.51
C VAL A 116 4.32 -4.88 13.51
N THR A 117 4.51 -5.75 12.53
CA THR A 117 5.42 -5.54 11.39
C THR A 117 4.86 -6.23 10.14
N PHE A 118 5.60 -6.24 9.03
CA PHE A 118 5.21 -6.98 7.83
C PHE A 118 5.18 -8.50 8.01
N GLY A 119 4.48 -9.20 7.11
CA GLY A 119 4.65 -10.62 6.88
C GLY A 119 6.05 -10.95 6.34
N PHE A 120 6.38 -12.25 6.30
CA PHE A 120 7.65 -12.72 5.72
C PHE A 120 7.75 -12.46 4.21
N ASP A 121 6.60 -12.28 3.55
CA ASP A 121 6.47 -11.89 2.15
C ASP A 121 6.77 -10.40 1.90
N GLY A 122 6.90 -9.60 2.98
CA GLY A 122 7.08 -8.16 2.88
C GLY A 122 5.91 -7.43 2.22
N LEU A 123 4.68 -7.97 2.33
CA LEU A 123 3.43 -7.57 1.66
C LEU A 123 3.42 -7.86 0.15
N TYR A 124 4.43 -7.44 -0.58
CA TYR A 124 4.56 -7.57 -2.03
C TYR A 124 5.99 -7.88 -2.48
N GLY A 125 6.81 -8.45 -1.59
CA GLY A 125 8.16 -8.88 -1.92
C GLY A 125 9.23 -7.79 -1.83
N HIS A 126 8.94 -6.62 -1.23
CA HIS A 126 9.93 -5.55 -1.10
C HIS A 126 11.10 -6.00 -0.20
N PRO A 127 12.37 -5.93 -0.66
CA PRO A 127 13.51 -6.43 0.09
C PRO A 127 13.68 -5.79 1.49
N ASP A 128 13.41 -4.49 1.62
CA ASP A 128 13.50 -3.78 2.89
C ASP A 128 12.40 -4.20 3.87
N HIS A 129 11.17 -4.47 3.36
CA HIS A 129 10.07 -4.98 4.19
C HIS A 129 10.40 -6.36 4.74
N ILE A 130 10.95 -7.24 3.90
CA ILE A 130 11.40 -8.58 4.31
C ILE A 130 12.49 -8.45 5.38
N ALA A 131 13.50 -7.62 5.14
CA ALA A 131 14.64 -7.45 6.05
C ALA A 131 14.19 -6.96 7.44
N ILE A 132 13.33 -5.93 7.51
CA ILE A 132 12.86 -5.41 8.80
C ILE A 132 11.88 -6.37 9.49
N SER A 133 11.07 -7.11 8.74
CA SER A 133 10.18 -8.16 9.27
C SER A 133 11.00 -9.28 9.94
N GLU A 134 12.01 -9.77 9.24
CA GLU A 134 12.91 -10.80 9.76
C GLU A 134 13.69 -10.33 10.99
N ALA A 135 14.23 -9.10 10.95
CA ALA A 135 14.95 -8.52 12.08
C ALA A 135 14.04 -8.34 13.29
N THR A 136 12.83 -7.83 13.10
CA THR A 136 11.82 -7.68 14.17
C THR A 136 11.45 -9.04 14.76
N THR A 137 11.23 -10.03 13.90
CA THR A 137 10.91 -11.40 14.33
C THR A 137 12.06 -12.00 15.15
N ALA A 138 13.31 -11.83 14.72
CA ALA A 138 14.48 -12.29 15.43
C ALA A 138 14.63 -11.57 16.79
N ALA A 139 14.45 -10.24 16.82
CA ALA A 139 14.48 -9.45 18.04
C ALA A 139 13.47 -9.96 19.09
N VAL A 140 12.22 -10.21 18.67
CA VAL A 140 11.18 -10.69 19.59
C VAL A 140 11.47 -12.10 20.06
N ARG A 141 11.84 -13.03 19.19
CA ARG A 141 12.06 -14.43 19.55
C ARG A 141 13.24 -14.66 20.47
N HIS A 142 14.30 -13.87 20.31
CA HIS A 142 15.58 -14.12 20.98
C HIS A 142 15.98 -13.08 22.03
N LEU A 143 15.47 -11.86 21.92
CA LEU A 143 15.96 -10.73 22.72
C LEU A 143 14.88 -10.02 23.52
N ALA A 144 13.59 -10.16 23.14
CA ALA A 144 12.49 -9.45 23.81
C ALA A 144 12.15 -10.07 25.19
N PRO A 145 11.62 -9.27 26.12
CA PRO A 145 11.05 -9.77 27.37
C PRO A 145 9.92 -10.79 27.15
N ARG A 146 9.69 -11.67 28.11
CA ARG A 146 8.58 -12.62 28.07
C ARG A 146 7.24 -11.88 28.05
N GLY A 147 6.29 -12.37 27.24
CA GLY A 147 4.93 -11.84 27.18
C GLY A 147 4.68 -10.84 26.05
N VAL A 148 5.70 -10.47 25.27
CA VAL A 148 5.53 -9.68 24.05
C VAL A 148 4.85 -10.53 22.98
N ARG A 149 3.83 -9.97 22.32
CA ARG A 149 3.11 -10.57 21.20
C ARG A 149 3.57 -9.93 19.90
N LEU A 150 3.95 -10.74 18.93
CA LEU A 150 4.32 -10.29 17.59
C LEU A 150 3.26 -10.71 16.59
N TYR A 151 2.82 -9.74 15.81
CA TYR A 151 1.90 -9.91 14.71
C TYR A 151 2.52 -9.44 13.41
N HIS A 152 2.36 -10.25 12.38
CA HIS A 152 2.63 -9.87 11.02
C HIS A 152 1.36 -9.34 10.37
N SER A 153 1.43 -8.17 9.75
CA SER A 153 0.37 -7.67 8.90
C SER A 153 0.18 -8.64 7.73
N HIS A 154 -1.06 -9.00 7.50
CA HIS A 154 -1.45 -9.96 6.49
C HIS A 154 -2.45 -9.34 5.53
N LEU A 155 -2.18 -9.43 4.24
CA LEU A 155 -3.11 -9.02 3.21
C LEU A 155 -3.78 -10.27 2.62
N PRO A 156 -5.05 -10.55 2.95
CA PRO A 156 -5.74 -11.73 2.42
C PRO A 156 -5.84 -11.68 0.90
N ARG A 157 -5.63 -12.81 0.24
CA ARG A 157 -5.84 -12.96 -1.22
C ARG A 157 -7.27 -12.58 -1.65
N SER A 158 -8.24 -12.73 -0.75
CA SER A 158 -9.63 -12.29 -0.96
C SER A 158 -9.79 -10.77 -1.18
N ARG A 159 -8.75 -9.97 -0.93
CA ARG A 159 -8.74 -8.54 -1.33
C ARG A 159 -8.57 -8.29 -2.83
N MET A 160 -8.47 -9.34 -3.64
CA MET A 160 -8.82 -9.26 -5.06
C MET A 160 -10.21 -8.65 -5.31
N LEU A 161 -11.09 -8.76 -4.32
CA LEU A 161 -12.32 -7.98 -4.22
C LEU A 161 -12.11 -6.46 -4.36
N LEU A 162 -10.92 -5.95 -4.14
CA LEU A 162 -10.62 -4.54 -4.38
C LEU A 162 -10.85 -4.16 -5.84
N LEU A 163 -10.33 -4.96 -6.76
CA LEU A 163 -10.52 -4.72 -8.20
C LEU A 163 -11.99 -4.85 -8.60
N ASP A 164 -12.66 -5.88 -8.06
CA ASP A 164 -14.08 -6.10 -8.31
C ASP A 164 -14.94 -4.94 -7.77
N ARG A 165 -14.58 -4.36 -6.60
CA ARG A 165 -15.29 -3.23 -6.00
C ARG A 165 -14.98 -1.91 -6.68
N VAL A 166 -13.74 -1.67 -7.09
CA VAL A 166 -13.39 -0.51 -7.91
C VAL A 166 -14.12 -0.61 -9.25
N ALA A 167 -14.25 -1.81 -9.84
CA ALA A 167 -15.03 -2.04 -11.03
C ALA A 167 -16.52 -1.69 -10.84
N HIS A 168 -17.14 -2.20 -9.78
CA HIS A 168 -18.52 -1.90 -9.43
C HIS A 168 -18.75 -0.40 -9.24
N TRP A 169 -17.89 0.25 -8.47
CA TRP A 169 -17.97 1.70 -8.26
C TRP A 169 -17.83 2.48 -9.56
N LEU A 170 -16.91 2.09 -10.44
CA LEU A 170 -16.75 2.71 -11.77
C LEU A 170 -17.99 2.54 -12.65
N VAL A 171 -18.65 1.37 -12.57
CA VAL A 171 -19.91 1.10 -13.28
C VAL A 171 -21.03 1.98 -12.74
N GLU A 172 -21.19 2.07 -11.42
CA GLU A 172 -22.22 2.92 -10.78
C GLU A 172 -22.01 4.40 -11.09
N MET A 173 -20.76 4.88 -11.05
CA MET A 173 -20.43 6.27 -11.43
C MET A 173 -20.82 6.57 -12.88
N LYS A 174 -20.72 5.60 -13.79
CA LYS A 174 -21.08 5.74 -15.20
C LYS A 174 -22.57 5.84 -15.42
N GLU A 175 -23.39 5.11 -14.71
CA GLU A 175 -24.85 5.18 -14.82
C GLU A 175 -25.40 6.58 -14.51
N HIS A 176 -24.62 7.36 -13.72
CA HIS A 176 -24.96 8.75 -13.38
C HIS A 176 -24.38 9.80 -14.34
N GLY A 177 -23.47 9.43 -15.26
CA GLY A 177 -22.67 10.37 -16.06
C GLY A 177 -22.69 10.25 -17.59
N GLY A 178 -23.38 9.29 -18.18
CA GLY A 178 -23.65 9.22 -19.64
C GLY A 178 -22.45 9.12 -20.57
N GLY A 179 -21.87 7.96 -20.78
CA GLY A 179 -20.81 7.72 -21.78
C GLY A 179 -20.86 6.34 -22.42
N HIS A 180 -20.49 6.26 -23.69
CA HIS A 180 -20.78 5.20 -24.66
C HIS A 180 -19.87 3.96 -24.68
N LEU A 181 -19.21 3.55 -23.59
CA LEU A 181 -18.31 2.40 -23.62
C LEU A 181 -18.77 1.29 -22.67
N ASP A 182 -18.61 0.03 -23.13
CA ASP A 182 -18.90 -1.16 -22.30
C ASP A 182 -17.74 -1.43 -21.34
N PHE A 183 -17.60 -0.55 -20.39
CA PHE A 183 -16.58 -0.57 -19.36
C PHE A 183 -16.64 -1.78 -18.46
N ALA A 184 -17.85 -2.19 -18.11
CA ALA A 184 -18.06 -3.35 -17.27
C ALA A 184 -17.43 -4.59 -17.92
N ARG A 185 -17.54 -4.71 -19.24
CA ARG A 185 -16.94 -5.80 -20.01
C ARG A 185 -15.42 -5.70 -20.11
N ALA A 186 -14.90 -4.52 -20.44
CA ALA A 186 -13.44 -4.31 -20.53
C ALA A 186 -12.76 -4.54 -19.18
N PHE A 187 -13.34 -4.00 -18.10
CA PHE A 187 -12.83 -4.16 -16.77
C PHE A 187 -13.03 -5.59 -16.22
N SER A 188 -14.15 -6.25 -16.54
CA SER A 188 -14.38 -7.64 -16.18
C SER A 188 -13.37 -8.58 -16.86
N LEU A 189 -13.04 -8.32 -18.13
CA LEU A 189 -11.99 -9.07 -18.84
C LEU A 189 -10.62 -8.82 -18.22
N PHE A 190 -10.28 -7.58 -17.93
CA PHE A 190 -9.05 -7.23 -17.25
C PHE A 190 -8.95 -7.85 -15.85
N ALA A 191 -10.02 -7.79 -15.06
CA ALA A 191 -10.08 -8.41 -13.75
C ALA A 191 -10.02 -9.94 -13.82
N GLN A 192 -10.60 -10.57 -14.84
CA GLN A 192 -10.51 -11.99 -15.08
C GLN A 192 -9.10 -12.43 -15.49
N GLU A 193 -8.43 -11.65 -16.36
CA GLU A 193 -7.04 -11.92 -16.75
C GLU A 193 -6.08 -11.73 -15.58
N THR A 194 -6.22 -10.67 -14.80
CA THR A 194 -5.40 -10.46 -13.60
C THR A 194 -5.68 -11.48 -12.51
N ALA A 195 -6.92 -11.93 -12.33
CA ALA A 195 -7.28 -13.03 -11.43
C ALA A 195 -6.70 -14.37 -11.90
N ALA A 196 -6.72 -14.64 -13.20
CA ALA A 196 -6.11 -15.84 -13.80
C ALA A 196 -4.58 -15.83 -13.63
N MET A 197 -3.95 -14.68 -13.62
CA MET A 197 -2.51 -14.52 -13.38
C MET A 197 -2.11 -14.61 -11.90
N ARG A 198 -3.04 -14.79 -10.97
CA ARG A 198 -2.84 -15.00 -9.51
C ARG A 198 -2.16 -13.85 -8.75
N PHE A 199 -2.07 -12.64 -9.30
CA PHE A 199 -1.26 -11.52 -8.75
C PHE A 199 -1.99 -10.19 -8.64
N ALA A 200 -3.28 -10.20 -8.52
CA ALA A 200 -4.07 -8.96 -8.65
C ALA A 200 -3.91 -7.94 -7.51
N THR A 201 -3.30 -8.30 -6.40
CA THR A 201 -3.05 -7.35 -5.30
C THR A 201 -1.75 -6.59 -5.46
N ASP A 202 -0.79 -7.11 -6.22
CA ASP A 202 0.55 -6.52 -6.34
C ASP A 202 0.66 -5.52 -7.51
N HIS A 203 -0.42 -5.30 -8.25
CA HIS A 203 -0.43 -4.57 -9.51
C HIS A 203 -1.28 -3.30 -9.51
N VAL A 204 -1.61 -2.78 -8.35
CA VAL A 204 -2.21 -1.46 -8.22
C VAL A 204 -1.15 -0.50 -7.70
N ASP A 205 -0.71 0.39 -8.57
CA ASP A 205 0.23 1.46 -8.20
C ASP A 205 -0.46 2.82 -8.32
N VAL A 206 0.03 3.82 -7.59
CA VAL A 206 -0.41 5.20 -7.74
C VAL A 206 0.74 5.98 -8.38
N GLN A 207 0.52 6.44 -9.62
CA GLN A 207 1.54 7.13 -10.41
C GLN A 207 1.16 8.57 -10.65
N TRP A 208 2.14 9.44 -10.56
CA TRP A 208 2.03 10.84 -10.89
C TRP A 208 2.66 11.14 -12.26
N PHE A 209 2.00 12.03 -13.01
CA PHE A 209 2.42 12.44 -14.35
C PHE A 209 2.46 13.96 -14.43
N PRO A 210 3.60 14.56 -14.84
CA PRO A 210 3.71 16.01 -15.00
C PRO A 210 2.92 16.52 -16.20
N PRO A 211 2.58 17.81 -16.22
CA PRO A 211 1.93 18.43 -17.35
C PRO A 211 2.71 18.23 -18.67
N GLY A 212 1.99 17.90 -19.73
CA GLY A 212 2.54 17.70 -21.08
C GLY A 212 3.11 16.30 -21.33
N LEU A 213 3.18 15.42 -20.32
CA LEU A 213 3.65 14.05 -20.50
C LEU A 213 2.59 13.22 -21.25
N ALA A 214 3.02 12.48 -22.27
CA ALA A 214 2.23 11.37 -22.81
C ALA A 214 2.28 10.20 -21.83
N ILE A 215 1.15 9.92 -21.19
CA ILE A 215 1.02 8.82 -20.22
C ILE A 215 0.98 7.48 -20.94
N VAL A 216 0.32 7.45 -22.09
CA VAL A 216 0.32 6.34 -23.04
C VAL A 216 0.46 6.88 -24.45
N GLU A 217 1.13 6.15 -25.32
CA GLU A 217 1.32 6.53 -26.71
C GLU A 217 0.49 5.62 -27.63
N GLN A 218 -0.03 6.19 -28.72
CA GLN A 218 -0.78 5.42 -29.73
C GLN A 218 0.10 4.31 -30.29
N ASP A 219 -0.49 3.16 -30.58
CA ASP A 219 0.15 1.96 -31.11
C ASP A 219 1.11 1.21 -30.15
N GLU A 220 1.35 1.72 -28.94
CA GLU A 220 2.05 0.95 -27.91
C GLU A 220 1.25 -0.29 -27.47
N PRO A 221 1.93 -1.33 -26.98
CA PRO A 221 1.26 -2.43 -26.30
C PRO A 221 0.42 -1.92 -25.13
N ALA A 222 -0.79 -2.45 -24.98
CA ALA A 222 -1.69 -2.04 -23.93
C ALA A 222 -1.71 -3.08 -22.82
N ASP A 223 -1.08 -2.75 -21.72
CA ASP A 223 -0.91 -3.62 -20.56
C ASP A 223 -1.49 -3.02 -19.27
N SER A 224 -1.98 -1.78 -19.29
CA SER A 224 -2.40 -1.09 -18.08
C SER A 224 -3.70 -0.31 -18.30
N LEU A 225 -4.50 -0.20 -17.22
CA LEU A 225 -5.68 0.63 -17.10
C LEU A 225 -5.39 1.72 -16.06
N TYR A 226 -5.84 2.94 -16.31
CA TYR A 226 -5.57 4.11 -15.49
C TYR A 226 -6.86 4.74 -15.00
N LEU A 227 -7.05 4.85 -13.68
CA LEU A 227 -8.12 5.62 -13.04
C LEU A 227 -7.54 6.96 -12.60
N ILE A 228 -8.10 8.06 -13.10
CA ILE A 228 -7.66 9.42 -12.74
C ILE A 228 -8.14 9.74 -11.33
N LEU A 229 -7.21 10.02 -10.43
CA LEU A 229 -7.49 10.46 -9.07
C LEU A 229 -7.49 11.99 -8.98
N THR A 230 -6.54 12.64 -9.65
CA THR A 230 -6.44 14.11 -9.72
C THR A 230 -5.95 14.54 -11.11
N GLY A 231 -6.22 15.77 -11.48
CA GLY A 231 -5.78 16.37 -12.74
C GLY A 231 -6.66 16.01 -13.93
N THR A 232 -6.19 16.40 -15.12
CA THR A 232 -6.94 16.30 -16.36
C THR A 232 -6.05 15.76 -17.48
N VAL A 233 -6.57 14.85 -18.30
CA VAL A 233 -5.90 14.31 -19.47
C VAL A 233 -6.68 14.59 -20.75
N GLU A 234 -5.96 14.62 -21.87
CA GLU A 234 -6.53 14.65 -23.21
C GLU A 234 -6.18 13.37 -23.97
N ALA A 235 -7.19 12.69 -24.49
CA ALA A 235 -6.99 11.60 -25.45
C ALA A 235 -6.95 12.19 -26.86
N ARG A 236 -5.84 11.98 -27.57
CA ARG A 236 -5.56 12.48 -28.92
C ARG A 236 -5.17 11.36 -29.85
N GLN A 237 -5.74 11.33 -31.02
CA GLN A 237 -5.48 10.29 -32.03
C GLN A 237 -4.80 10.89 -33.25
N GLU A 238 -3.68 10.30 -33.63
CA GLU A 238 -3.08 10.57 -34.93
C GLU A 238 -3.88 9.88 -36.04
N GLN A 239 -4.19 10.67 -37.08
CA GLN A 239 -4.91 10.20 -38.24
C GLN A 239 -3.94 9.79 -39.35
N PRO A 240 -4.37 8.95 -40.31
CA PRO A 240 -3.50 8.52 -41.42
C PRO A 240 -2.97 9.67 -42.29
N ASP A 241 -3.61 10.83 -42.26
CA ASP A 241 -3.17 12.04 -42.99
C ASP A 241 -2.18 12.89 -42.18
N GLY A 242 -1.75 12.42 -40.98
CA GLY A 242 -0.82 13.12 -40.10
C GLY A 242 -1.48 14.21 -39.24
N SER A 243 -2.79 14.41 -39.33
CA SER A 243 -3.51 15.30 -38.42
C SER A 243 -3.73 14.63 -37.07
N VAL A 244 -3.92 15.45 -36.02
CA VAL A 244 -4.19 14.96 -34.64
C VAL A 244 -5.58 15.39 -34.22
N ALA A 245 -6.43 14.44 -33.95
CA ALA A 245 -7.80 14.67 -33.48
C ALA A 245 -7.88 14.55 -31.94
N LEU A 246 -8.46 15.56 -31.28
CA LEU A 246 -8.84 15.44 -29.86
C LEU A 246 -10.09 14.56 -29.76
N LEU A 247 -9.98 13.41 -29.10
CA LEU A 247 -11.09 12.48 -28.91
C LEU A 247 -11.91 12.82 -27.66
N SER A 248 -11.26 13.10 -26.55
CA SER A 248 -11.90 13.42 -25.28
C SER A 248 -10.97 14.13 -24.32
N THR A 249 -11.55 14.81 -23.34
CA THR A 249 -10.88 15.29 -22.14
C THR A 249 -11.48 14.54 -20.96
N ARG A 250 -10.64 14.06 -20.03
CA ARG A 250 -11.07 13.26 -18.88
C ARG A 250 -10.45 13.82 -17.60
N GLY A 251 -11.16 13.71 -16.49
CA GLY A 251 -10.81 14.22 -15.18
C GLY A 251 -10.97 13.20 -14.07
N PRO A 252 -10.91 13.64 -12.79
CA PRO A 252 -11.02 12.74 -11.64
C PRO A 252 -12.29 11.86 -11.69
N GLY A 253 -12.12 10.56 -11.40
CA GLY A 253 -13.16 9.55 -11.51
C GLY A 253 -13.31 8.93 -12.91
N ASP A 254 -12.74 9.54 -13.94
CA ASP A 254 -12.66 8.92 -15.26
C ASP A 254 -11.49 7.96 -15.34
N PHE A 255 -11.49 7.10 -16.33
CA PHE A 255 -10.36 6.23 -16.61
C PHE A 255 -10.05 6.12 -18.10
N PHE A 256 -8.88 5.59 -18.44
CA PHE A 256 -8.43 5.41 -19.81
C PHE A 256 -7.52 4.17 -19.92
N GLY A 257 -7.29 3.75 -21.16
CA GLY A 257 -6.48 2.58 -21.45
C GLY A 257 -7.27 1.31 -21.73
N GLU A 258 -8.57 1.32 -21.47
CA GLU A 258 -9.51 0.20 -21.59
C GLU A 258 -9.60 -0.39 -23.00
N LEU A 259 -9.58 0.47 -24.03
CA LEU A 259 -9.66 0.02 -25.43
C LEU A 259 -8.41 -0.76 -25.83
N GLY A 260 -7.27 -0.37 -25.31
CA GLY A 260 -6.02 -1.04 -25.54
C GLY A 260 -5.96 -2.43 -24.92
N VAL A 261 -6.46 -2.58 -23.67
CA VAL A 261 -6.51 -3.87 -22.97
C VAL A 261 -7.31 -4.90 -23.77
N VAL A 262 -8.40 -4.47 -24.39
CA VAL A 262 -9.25 -5.35 -25.25
C VAL A 262 -8.59 -5.60 -26.63
N GLY A 263 -7.95 -4.57 -27.20
CA GLY A 263 -7.38 -4.61 -28.55
C GLY A 263 -5.89 -4.97 -28.62
N GLY A 264 -5.21 -5.08 -27.51
CA GLY A 264 -3.78 -5.37 -27.44
C GLY A 264 -2.85 -4.19 -27.77
N ARG A 265 -3.40 -3.06 -28.24
CA ARG A 265 -2.64 -1.84 -28.54
C ARG A 265 -3.43 -0.58 -28.16
N ARG A 266 -2.70 0.48 -27.82
CA ARG A 266 -3.25 1.81 -27.54
C ARG A 266 -3.85 2.42 -28.80
N THR A 267 -5.05 2.92 -28.71
CA THR A 267 -5.79 3.51 -29.85
C THR A 267 -5.59 5.02 -29.99
N ALA A 268 -4.98 5.65 -28.98
CA ALA A 268 -4.71 7.08 -28.94
C ALA A 268 -3.60 7.39 -27.95
N HIS A 269 -2.95 8.55 -28.09
CA HIS A 269 -2.14 9.14 -27.04
C HIS A 269 -3.05 9.67 -25.92
N VAL A 270 -2.62 9.54 -24.67
CA VAL A 270 -3.24 10.21 -23.53
C VAL A 270 -2.21 11.11 -22.88
N ILE A 271 -2.46 12.41 -22.89
CA ILE A 271 -1.52 13.45 -22.51
C ILE A 271 -2.04 14.17 -21.26
N ALA A 272 -1.21 14.32 -20.25
CA ALA A 272 -1.51 15.09 -19.05
C ALA A 272 -1.60 16.59 -19.39
N ARG A 273 -2.74 17.24 -19.13
CA ARG A 273 -2.91 18.70 -19.31
C ARG A 273 -2.32 19.49 -18.17
N ASP A 274 -2.44 18.97 -16.98
CA ASP A 274 -1.94 19.52 -15.72
C ASP A 274 -1.23 18.40 -14.94
N SER A 275 -1.04 18.57 -13.63
CA SER A 275 -0.46 17.53 -12.77
C SER A 275 -1.50 16.44 -12.54
N VAL A 276 -1.27 15.26 -13.11
CA VAL A 276 -2.21 14.12 -13.07
C VAL A 276 -1.69 13.05 -12.15
N THR A 277 -2.56 12.53 -11.27
CA THR A 277 -2.31 11.32 -10.49
C THR A 277 -3.31 10.25 -10.90
N CYS A 278 -2.83 9.06 -11.21
CA CYS A 278 -3.66 7.90 -11.54
C CYS A 278 -3.39 6.73 -10.61
N MET A 279 -4.44 5.97 -10.31
CA MET A 279 -4.29 4.59 -9.90
C MET A 279 -4.10 3.75 -11.16
N VAL A 280 -3.00 2.98 -11.21
CA VAL A 280 -2.60 2.20 -12.39
C VAL A 280 -2.78 0.73 -12.07
N PHE A 281 -3.53 0.05 -12.91
CA PHE A 281 -3.78 -1.38 -12.85
C PHE A 281 -3.02 -2.04 -13.99
N SER A 282 -1.96 -2.78 -13.68
CA SER A 282 -1.14 -3.47 -14.67
C SER A 282 -1.20 -4.99 -14.47
N PRO A 283 -1.40 -5.79 -15.52
CA PRO A 283 -1.23 -7.23 -15.46
C PRO A 283 0.26 -7.56 -15.47
N GLY A 284 0.83 -7.76 -14.30
CA GLY A 284 2.11 -8.44 -14.17
C GLY A 284 3.38 -7.64 -14.40
N GLU A 285 3.85 -6.92 -13.38
CA GLU A 285 5.27 -6.53 -13.27
C GLU A 285 6.25 -7.71 -13.13
N GLN A 286 5.82 -8.96 -13.24
CA GLN A 286 6.74 -10.11 -13.30
C GLN A 286 7.83 -9.96 -14.35
N THR A 287 7.59 -9.20 -15.41
CA THR A 287 8.58 -8.98 -16.46
C THR A 287 9.61 -7.89 -16.14
N MET A 288 9.31 -6.91 -15.30
CA MET A 288 10.30 -5.89 -14.92
C MET A 288 11.35 -6.40 -13.94
N PHE A 289 10.98 -7.32 -13.05
CA PHE A 289 11.94 -7.95 -12.13
C PHE A 289 12.66 -9.16 -12.71
N ALA A 290 12.12 -9.83 -13.73
CA ALA A 290 12.77 -10.95 -14.41
C ALA A 290 14.05 -10.57 -15.17
N GLY A 291 14.27 -9.29 -15.44
CA GLY A 291 15.45 -8.76 -16.15
C GLY A 291 16.64 -8.36 -15.28
N ARG A 292 16.48 -8.33 -13.95
CA ARG A 292 17.57 -8.03 -13.01
C ARG A 292 17.84 -9.27 -12.16
N GLY A 293 18.85 -10.02 -12.55
CA GLY A 293 19.22 -11.31 -11.98
C GLY A 293 19.15 -11.33 -10.44
N GLY A 294 18.33 -12.22 -9.89
CA GLY A 294 18.18 -12.47 -8.48
C GLY A 294 16.82 -13.08 -8.07
N VAL A 295 15.85 -13.10 -8.96
CA VAL A 295 14.45 -13.49 -8.62
C VAL A 295 14.21 -15.00 -8.69
N SER A 296 15.18 -15.80 -9.12
CA SER A 296 14.94 -17.26 -9.25
C SER A 296 14.77 -17.99 -7.89
N GLU A 297 15.26 -17.39 -6.80
CA GLU A 297 15.06 -17.96 -5.46
C GLU A 297 13.74 -17.48 -4.81
N LEU A 298 13.30 -16.26 -5.10
CA LEU A 298 12.00 -15.74 -4.65
C LEU A 298 10.83 -16.38 -5.41
N SER A 299 11.03 -16.79 -6.67
CA SER A 299 10.02 -17.52 -7.44
C SER A 299 9.74 -18.92 -6.84
N GLY A 300 10.68 -19.51 -6.14
CA GLY A 300 10.50 -20.76 -5.41
C GLY A 300 9.57 -20.62 -4.22
N VAL A 301 9.67 -19.52 -3.47
CA VAL A 301 8.78 -19.24 -2.32
C VAL A 301 7.39 -18.82 -2.81
N ALA A 302 7.31 -17.93 -3.79
CA ALA A 302 6.04 -17.53 -4.39
C ALA A 302 5.32 -18.68 -5.13
N ALA A 303 6.06 -19.57 -5.77
CA ALA A 303 5.50 -20.77 -6.43
C ALA A 303 5.05 -21.84 -5.41
N ALA A 304 5.76 -22.00 -4.30
CA ALA A 304 5.34 -22.90 -3.21
C ALA A 304 4.10 -22.36 -2.50
N GLU A 305 3.99 -21.05 -2.32
CA GLU A 305 2.79 -20.40 -1.76
C GLU A 305 1.61 -20.36 -2.74
N ALA A 306 1.86 -20.38 -4.05
CA ALA A 306 0.81 -20.43 -5.08
C ALA A 306 0.00 -21.75 -5.08
N THR A 307 0.53 -22.80 -4.49
CA THR A 307 -0.12 -24.12 -4.33
C THR A 307 -0.53 -24.40 -2.88
N GLY A 308 -0.14 -23.55 -1.92
CA GLY A 308 -0.48 -23.68 -0.52
C GLY A 308 -1.86 -23.09 -0.21
N GLU A 309 -2.54 -23.67 0.75
CA GLU A 309 -3.69 -23.06 1.41
C GLU A 309 -3.26 -21.72 1.98
N GLU A 310 -4.06 -20.67 1.74
CA GLU A 310 -3.84 -19.33 2.31
C GLU A 310 -3.72 -19.47 3.84
N GLN A 311 -2.62 -18.97 4.42
CA GLN A 311 -2.48 -19.00 5.87
C GLN A 311 -3.54 -18.07 6.46
N PRO A 312 -4.55 -18.61 7.19
CA PRO A 312 -5.63 -17.77 7.67
C PRO A 312 -5.11 -16.75 8.67
N ALA A 313 -5.62 -15.52 8.60
CA ALA A 313 -5.35 -14.53 9.63
C ALA A 313 -5.75 -15.08 11.01
N THR A 314 -4.87 -14.92 11.99
CA THR A 314 -5.16 -15.32 13.38
C THR A 314 -5.86 -14.21 14.16
N ALA A 315 -5.80 -12.97 13.67
CA ALA A 315 -6.53 -11.84 14.20
C ALA A 315 -7.08 -10.97 13.07
N VAL A 316 -8.35 -10.62 13.15
CA VAL A 316 -9.02 -9.68 12.25
C VAL A 316 -9.58 -8.55 13.09
N ILE A 317 -9.01 -7.37 12.92
CA ILE A 317 -9.36 -6.20 13.70
C ILE A 317 -10.32 -5.32 12.90
N ASP A 318 -11.52 -5.12 13.43
CA ASP A 318 -12.48 -4.17 12.87
C ASP A 318 -12.04 -2.74 13.26
N VAL A 319 -11.68 -1.97 12.24
CA VAL A 319 -11.23 -0.58 12.36
C VAL A 319 -12.19 0.40 11.69
N SER A 320 -13.41 -0.05 11.39
CA SER A 320 -14.43 0.75 10.69
C SER A 320 -14.75 2.06 11.41
N ALA A 321 -14.72 2.07 12.74
CA ALA A 321 -14.92 3.28 13.55
C ALA A 321 -13.77 4.30 13.41
N HIS A 322 -12.59 3.86 12.95
CA HIS A 322 -11.36 4.66 12.81
C HIS A 322 -10.97 4.89 11.36
N ILE A 323 -11.86 4.56 10.40
CA ILE A 323 -11.57 4.68 8.98
C ILE A 323 -11.21 6.10 8.58
N ASP A 324 -11.91 7.10 9.11
CA ASP A 324 -11.66 8.51 8.77
C ASP A 324 -10.26 8.97 9.24
N GLN A 325 -9.83 8.49 10.41
CA GLN A 325 -8.46 8.75 10.91
C GLN A 325 -7.41 8.06 10.03
N LYS A 326 -7.65 6.79 9.66
CA LYS A 326 -6.77 6.03 8.76
C LYS A 326 -6.62 6.72 7.40
N ILE A 327 -7.72 7.13 6.79
CA ILE A 327 -7.72 7.85 5.51
C ILE A 327 -7.00 9.19 5.61
N ALA A 328 -7.25 9.95 6.68
CA ALA A 328 -6.55 11.20 6.92
C ALA A 328 -5.04 10.99 7.12
N ALA A 329 -4.63 9.88 7.72
CA ALA A 329 -3.22 9.53 7.89
C ALA A 329 -2.58 9.15 6.54
N ILE A 330 -3.26 8.36 5.69
CA ILE A 330 -2.79 8.08 4.31
C ILE A 330 -2.60 9.38 3.54
N ALA A 331 -3.57 10.29 3.60
CA ALA A 331 -3.51 11.59 2.92
C ALA A 331 -2.43 12.53 3.47
N ALA A 332 -1.82 12.24 4.62
CA ALA A 332 -0.68 12.99 5.14
C ALA A 332 0.61 12.69 4.38
N HIS A 333 0.75 11.51 3.78
CA HIS A 333 1.90 11.12 2.96
C HIS A 333 1.80 11.69 1.54
N ARG A 334 1.74 13.01 1.43
CA ARG A 334 1.43 13.74 0.19
C ARG A 334 2.45 13.53 -0.92
N THR A 335 3.73 13.33 -0.57
CA THR A 335 4.76 13.06 -1.58
C THR A 335 4.55 11.72 -2.27
N GLN A 336 3.87 10.77 -1.60
CA GLN A 336 3.61 9.41 -2.08
C GLN A 336 2.17 9.24 -2.58
N TYR A 337 1.20 9.84 -1.89
CA TYR A 337 -0.23 9.69 -2.16
C TYR A 337 -0.90 11.07 -2.25
N PRO A 338 -0.67 11.82 -3.34
CA PRO A 338 -1.32 13.13 -3.55
C PRO A 338 -2.79 12.93 -3.95
N ILE A 339 -3.59 12.28 -3.08
CA ILE A 339 -4.97 11.88 -3.33
C ILE A 339 -5.89 12.67 -2.42
N GLU A 340 -6.98 13.18 -2.99
CA GLU A 340 -8.10 13.69 -2.21
C GLU A 340 -8.98 12.50 -1.78
N PRO A 341 -9.03 12.17 -0.48
CA PRO A 341 -9.77 11.00 0.00
C PRO A 341 -11.27 11.03 -0.31
N SER A 342 -11.82 12.23 -0.52
CA SER A 342 -13.24 12.45 -0.87
C SER A 342 -13.65 11.89 -2.23
N ILE A 343 -12.68 11.52 -3.09
CA ILE A 343 -12.94 10.87 -4.38
C ILE A 343 -13.62 9.50 -4.20
N PHE A 344 -13.28 8.79 -3.10
CA PHE A 344 -13.80 7.45 -2.86
C PHE A 344 -15.05 7.47 -1.98
N PRO A 345 -16.12 6.77 -2.37
CA PRO A 345 -17.27 6.58 -1.49
C PRO A 345 -16.86 5.95 -0.15
N ARG A 346 -17.41 6.50 0.94
CA ARG A 346 -17.09 6.00 2.30
C ARG A 346 -17.37 4.50 2.46
N SER A 347 -18.43 4.01 1.85
CA SER A 347 -18.77 2.57 1.86
C SER A 347 -17.66 1.71 1.26
N MET A 348 -17.08 2.18 0.16
CA MET A 348 -15.94 1.52 -0.50
C MET A 348 -14.70 1.52 0.40
N LEU A 349 -14.36 2.66 1.01
CA LEU A 349 -13.24 2.76 1.95
C LEU A 349 -13.41 1.82 3.14
N LEU A 350 -14.62 1.73 3.69
CA LEU A 350 -14.94 0.82 4.80
C LEU A 350 -14.73 -0.65 4.39
N GLU A 351 -15.19 -1.01 3.22
CA GLU A 351 -15.04 -2.38 2.75
C GLU A 351 -13.60 -2.75 2.46
N MET A 352 -12.85 -1.82 1.86
CA MET A 352 -11.44 -2.01 1.51
C MET A 352 -10.50 -2.03 2.71
N MET A 353 -10.71 -1.13 3.66
CA MET A 353 -9.75 -0.81 4.71
C MET A 353 -10.35 -0.83 6.12
N GLY A 354 -11.64 -1.13 6.25
CA GLY A 354 -12.34 -1.19 7.55
C GLY A 354 -11.98 -2.40 8.42
N ARG A 355 -11.19 -3.33 7.87
CA ARG A 355 -10.65 -4.49 8.61
C ARG A 355 -9.20 -4.67 8.29
N GLU A 356 -8.41 -4.89 9.33
CA GLU A 356 -6.98 -5.21 9.23
C GLU A 356 -6.75 -6.64 9.71
N HIS A 357 -5.89 -7.35 8.99
CA HIS A 357 -5.67 -8.77 9.20
C HIS A 357 -4.24 -9.00 9.66
N PHE A 358 -4.07 -9.89 10.62
CA PHE A 358 -2.78 -10.18 11.22
C PHE A 358 -2.60 -11.68 11.43
N VAL A 359 -1.36 -12.13 11.32
CA VAL A 359 -0.94 -13.47 11.73
C VAL A 359 -0.07 -13.34 12.97
N ARG A 360 -0.47 -13.98 14.07
CA ARG A 360 0.33 -14.01 15.28
C ARG A 360 1.51 -14.96 15.14
N ILE A 361 2.70 -14.41 15.24
CA ILE A 361 3.95 -15.14 15.06
C ILE A 361 4.57 -15.56 16.40
N HIS A 362 4.32 -14.76 17.44
CA HIS A 362 4.89 -15.04 18.77
C HIS A 362 3.99 -14.52 19.89
N PRO A 363 3.75 -15.34 20.93
CA PRO A 363 3.71 -16.78 20.88
C PRO A 363 2.59 -17.25 19.94
N PRO A 364 2.72 -18.40 19.25
CA PRO A 364 1.64 -18.89 18.37
C PRO A 364 0.41 -19.28 19.17
N VAL A 365 -0.79 -18.90 18.69
CA VAL A 365 -2.08 -19.12 19.41
C VAL A 365 -3.28 -19.19 18.44
N ALA A 366 -4.45 -19.54 18.98
CA ALA A 366 -5.75 -19.59 18.31
C ALA A 366 -6.28 -18.19 17.89
N PRO A 367 -7.33 -18.11 17.04
CA PRO A 367 -7.89 -16.85 16.56
C PRO A 367 -8.28 -15.86 17.66
N GLU A 368 -7.98 -14.59 17.48
CA GLU A 368 -8.20 -13.49 18.42
C GLU A 368 -8.93 -12.33 17.72
N SER A 369 -9.74 -11.58 18.49
CA SER A 369 -10.46 -10.39 18.04
C SER A 369 -9.78 -9.07 18.48
N ASP A 370 -8.77 -9.17 19.35
CA ASP A 370 -7.98 -8.05 19.87
C ASP A 370 -6.52 -8.47 19.99
N LEU A 371 -5.58 -7.62 19.53
CA LEU A 371 -4.15 -7.89 19.59
C LEU A 371 -3.60 -7.93 21.01
N PHE A 372 -4.23 -7.25 21.97
CA PHE A 372 -3.87 -7.35 23.39
C PHE A 372 -4.41 -8.62 24.07
N GLY A 373 -5.21 -9.41 23.35
CA GLY A 373 -5.94 -10.57 23.86
C GLY A 373 -7.18 -10.16 24.63
N ASP A 374 -8.14 -11.07 24.70
CA ASP A 374 -9.33 -10.87 25.53
C ASP A 374 -8.87 -10.59 26.96
N ALA A 375 -9.38 -9.52 27.53
CA ALA A 375 -9.13 -9.23 28.95
C ALA A 375 -9.66 -10.40 29.78
N PRO A 376 -8.94 -10.85 30.83
CA PRO A 376 -9.42 -11.91 31.70
C PRO A 376 -10.69 -11.52 32.43
#